data_aca76414fb36433b3c7530a7d7321303
#
_entry.id   aca76414fb36433b3c7530a7d7321303
#
_cell.length_a   1.000
_cell.length_b   1.000
_cell.length_c   1.000
_cell.angle_alpha   90.00
_cell.angle_beta   90.00
_cell.angle_gamma   90.00
#
_symmetry.space_group_name_H-M   'P 1'
#
loop_
_entity.id
_entity.type
_entity.pdbx_description
1 polymer ?
#
loop_
_entity_poly.entity_id
_entity_poly.type
_entity_poly.pdbx_seq_one_letter_code
_entity_poly.pdbx_strand_id
1 'polypeptide(L)'
;MFTAQKSLFLYAVSPIHRVCQAIGLIDNPIQREVHTNHPVFAGSGIKGAVRHRLYALLPKEDNRLNRYFGADSQGASDYAGAVSFSDAQLVLFPVRCTKAGYVYATSPLALARAKRLLQQSGLTTW
;
A
#
# COMPACT_ATOMS: atom_id res chain seq x y z
N MET A 1 -10.23 -17.33 -7.31
CA MET A 1 -10.99 -16.07 -7.41
C MET A 1 -11.18 -15.52 -6.01
N PHE A 2 -10.90 -14.23 -5.76
CA PHE A 2 -11.12 -13.64 -4.44
C PHE A 2 -12.61 -13.50 -4.16
N THR A 3 -13.05 -13.91 -2.98
CA THR A 3 -14.47 -13.92 -2.58
C THR A 3 -14.91 -12.65 -1.84
N ALA A 4 -13.96 -11.87 -1.36
CA ALA A 4 -14.22 -10.62 -0.65
C ALA A 4 -13.16 -9.58 -0.97
N GLN A 5 -13.56 -8.31 -1.00
CA GLN A 5 -12.69 -7.16 -1.20
C GLN A 5 -12.96 -6.13 -0.11
N LYS A 6 -11.92 -5.46 0.34
CA LYS A 6 -12.01 -4.36 1.32
C LYS A 6 -11.09 -3.24 0.90
N SER A 7 -11.55 -2.00 1.05
CA SER A 7 -10.72 -0.82 0.87
C SER A 7 -10.11 -0.41 2.20
N LEU A 8 -8.84 -0.02 2.16
CA LEU A 8 -8.08 0.46 3.32
C LEU A 8 -7.51 1.83 2.99
N PHE A 9 -7.75 2.80 3.86
CA PHE A 9 -7.10 4.10 3.79
C PHE A 9 -5.83 4.09 4.63
N LEU A 10 -4.71 4.48 4.03
CA LEU A 10 -3.43 4.63 4.70
C LEU A 10 -3.14 6.13 4.87
N TYR A 11 -2.95 6.55 6.10
CA TYR A 11 -2.48 7.88 6.44
C TYR A 11 -1.01 7.82 6.88
N ALA A 12 -0.14 8.51 6.14
CA ALA A 12 1.28 8.54 6.44
C ALA A 12 1.55 9.53 7.60
N VAL A 13 1.91 8.99 8.76
CA VAL A 13 2.26 9.77 9.97
C VAL A 13 3.72 10.22 9.93
N SER A 14 4.57 9.51 9.17
CA SER A 14 5.98 9.81 8.95
C SER A 14 6.30 9.74 7.46
N PRO A 15 7.42 10.34 7.02
CA PRO A 15 7.84 10.23 5.62
C PRO A 15 7.92 8.78 5.16
N ILE A 16 7.30 8.50 4.03
CA ILE A 16 7.37 7.18 3.39
C ILE A 16 8.48 7.21 2.36
N HIS A 17 9.43 6.31 2.49
CA HIS A 17 10.45 6.05 1.48
C HIS A 17 10.57 4.55 1.26
N ARG A 18 10.94 4.15 0.09
CA ARG A 18 11.23 2.75 -0.23
C ARG A 18 12.60 2.71 -0.90
N VAL A 19 13.42 1.77 -0.47
CA VAL A 19 14.68 1.46 -1.12
C VAL A 19 14.37 0.90 -2.51
N CYS A 20 14.31 1.78 -3.51
CA CYS A 20 14.59 1.41 -4.89
C CYS A 20 16.09 1.60 -5.08
N GLN A 21 16.71 0.81 -5.96
CA GLN A 21 18.10 1.07 -6.33
C GLN A 21 18.28 2.56 -6.60
N ALA A 22 19.19 3.20 -5.87
CA ALA A 22 19.49 4.61 -6.03
C ALA A 22 20.00 4.84 -7.47
N ILE A 23 19.12 5.37 -8.31
CA ILE A 23 19.49 5.86 -9.63
C ILE A 23 19.64 7.37 -9.47
N GLY A 24 20.88 7.83 -9.27
CA GLY A 24 21.23 9.24 -9.19
C GLY A 24 21.60 9.74 -7.78
N LEU A 25 21.53 11.06 -7.60
CA LEU A 25 21.96 11.78 -6.40
C LEU A 25 20.94 11.80 -5.25
N ILE A 26 19.79 11.13 -5.42
CA ILE A 26 18.70 11.14 -4.43
C ILE A 26 18.84 9.90 -3.55
N ASP A 27 19.14 10.12 -2.28
CA ASP A 27 19.10 9.08 -1.26
C ASP A 27 17.63 8.79 -0.89
N ASN A 28 17.24 7.50 -0.85
CA ASN A 28 15.89 7.05 -0.51
C ASN A 28 14.75 7.64 -1.37
N PRO A 29 14.71 7.41 -2.69
CA PRO A 29 13.67 7.93 -3.56
C PRO A 29 12.29 7.34 -3.24
N ILE A 30 11.23 8.14 -3.38
CA ILE A 30 9.85 7.66 -3.32
C ILE A 30 9.54 6.84 -4.57
N GLN A 31 8.97 5.65 -4.40
CA GLN A 31 8.49 4.86 -5.53
C GLN A 31 7.35 5.59 -6.24
N ARG A 32 7.39 5.60 -7.58
CA ARG A 32 6.41 6.27 -8.42
C ARG A 32 5.86 5.34 -9.50
N GLU A 33 4.61 5.56 -9.86
CA GLU A 33 4.00 4.91 -11.05
C GLU A 33 4.73 5.38 -12.31
N VAL A 34 5.05 4.45 -13.20
CA VAL A 34 5.81 4.75 -14.43
C VAL A 34 5.04 5.70 -15.36
N HIS A 35 3.72 5.54 -15.45
CA HIS A 35 2.87 6.25 -16.42
C HIS A 35 2.33 7.59 -15.93
N THR A 36 2.17 7.81 -14.63
CA THR A 36 1.64 9.05 -14.06
C THR A 36 2.66 9.84 -13.27
N ASN A 37 3.76 9.19 -12.90
CA ASN A 37 4.75 9.70 -11.95
C ASN A 37 4.18 10.02 -10.55
N HIS A 38 2.96 9.56 -10.25
CA HIS A 38 2.39 9.70 -8.92
C HIS A 38 3.12 8.80 -7.91
N PRO A 39 3.32 9.28 -6.67
CA PRO A 39 3.79 8.42 -5.59
C PRO A 39 2.89 7.19 -5.43
N VAL A 40 3.49 6.05 -5.25
CA VAL A 40 2.81 4.77 -5.04
C VAL A 40 3.48 3.99 -3.91
N PHE A 41 2.69 3.24 -3.17
CA PHE A 41 3.24 2.30 -2.20
C PHE A 41 2.87 0.88 -2.63
N ALA A 42 3.88 0.09 -3.02
CA ALA A 42 3.64 -1.23 -3.57
C ALA A 42 2.94 -2.17 -2.58
N GLY A 43 1.93 -2.88 -3.06
CA GLY A 43 1.17 -3.85 -2.28
C GLY A 43 2.04 -4.95 -1.67
N SER A 44 3.14 -5.33 -2.31
CA SER A 44 4.11 -6.25 -1.74
C SER A 44 4.78 -5.71 -0.47
N GLY A 45 5.06 -4.40 -0.42
CA GLY A 45 5.60 -3.73 0.76
C GLY A 45 4.58 -3.67 1.89
N ILE A 46 3.32 -3.35 1.58
CA ILE A 46 2.22 -3.34 2.54
C ILE A 46 2.02 -4.74 3.10
N LYS A 47 1.93 -5.75 2.23
CA LYS A 47 1.80 -7.15 2.62
C LYS A 47 2.92 -7.59 3.57
N GLY A 48 4.17 -7.25 3.24
CA GLY A 48 5.33 -7.55 4.07
C GLY A 48 5.27 -6.91 5.46
N ALA A 49 4.91 -5.61 5.52
CA ALA A 49 4.77 -4.88 6.78
C ALA A 49 3.66 -5.46 7.67
N VAL A 50 2.50 -5.77 7.10
CA VAL A 50 1.38 -6.40 7.82
C VAL A 50 1.77 -7.79 8.32
N ARG A 51 2.40 -8.62 7.47
CA ARG A 51 2.90 -9.93 7.86
C ARG A 51 3.88 -9.83 9.04
N HIS A 52 4.85 -8.93 8.95
CA HIS A 52 5.85 -8.72 10.00
C HIS A 52 5.19 -8.31 11.33
N ARG A 53 4.21 -7.40 11.28
CA ARG A 53 3.49 -6.98 12.48
C ARG A 53 2.68 -8.12 13.09
N LEU A 54 1.99 -8.90 12.28
CA LEU A 54 1.23 -10.05 12.75
C LEU A 54 2.12 -11.17 13.30
N TYR A 55 3.30 -11.37 12.73
CA TYR A 55 4.30 -12.31 13.25
C TYR A 55 4.73 -11.96 14.68
N ALA A 56 4.81 -10.67 15.00
CA ALA A 56 5.14 -10.20 16.36
C ALA A 56 3.97 -10.34 17.36
N LEU A 57 2.73 -10.44 16.86
CA LEU A 57 1.52 -10.49 17.69
C LEU A 57 0.95 -11.90 17.87
N LEU A 58 1.24 -12.81 16.97
CA LEU A 58 0.72 -14.18 16.98
C LEU A 58 1.74 -15.15 17.60
N PRO A 59 1.28 -16.24 18.21
CA PRO A 59 2.17 -17.33 18.66
C PRO A 59 3.02 -17.85 17.50
N LYS A 60 4.29 -18.21 17.77
CA LYS A 60 5.23 -18.69 16.75
C LYS A 60 4.77 -19.96 16.01
N GLU A 61 3.92 -20.76 16.64
CA GLU A 61 3.38 -22.01 16.09
C GLU A 61 2.10 -21.81 15.26
N ASP A 62 1.66 -20.53 15.12
CA ASP A 62 0.40 -20.23 14.45
C ASP A 62 0.55 -20.28 12.92
N ASN A 63 0.02 -21.31 12.32
CA ASN A 63 0.07 -21.52 10.86
C ASN A 63 -0.83 -20.56 10.05
N ARG A 64 -1.62 -19.70 10.71
CA ARG A 64 -2.50 -18.72 10.05
C ARG A 64 -1.73 -17.74 9.18
N LEU A 65 -0.52 -17.34 9.60
CA LEU A 65 0.33 -16.42 8.81
C LEU A 65 0.65 -17.00 7.44
N ASN A 66 1.10 -18.25 7.39
CA ASN A 66 1.42 -18.92 6.14
C ASN A 66 0.18 -19.12 5.28
N ARG A 67 -0.95 -19.47 5.88
CA ARG A 67 -2.22 -19.60 5.17
C ARG A 67 -2.70 -18.28 4.55
N TYR A 68 -2.57 -17.16 5.25
CA TYR A 68 -3.03 -15.88 4.76
C TYR A 68 -2.04 -15.20 3.82
N PHE A 69 -0.76 -15.26 4.12
CA PHE A 69 0.27 -14.51 3.39
C PHE A 69 1.10 -15.37 2.42
N GLY A 70 0.92 -16.68 2.40
CA GLY A 70 1.74 -17.61 1.65
C GLY A 70 2.94 -18.10 2.47
N ALA A 71 3.65 -19.10 1.95
CA ALA A 71 4.86 -19.62 2.58
C ALA A 71 5.93 -18.52 2.74
N ASP A 72 6.91 -18.75 3.60
CA ASP A 72 8.04 -17.84 3.76
C ASP A 72 9.01 -17.94 2.56
N SER A 73 10.13 -17.19 2.63
CA SER A 73 11.08 -17.09 1.52
C SER A 73 11.71 -18.43 1.10
N GLN A 74 11.72 -19.43 1.98
CA GLN A 74 12.28 -20.76 1.67
C GLN A 74 11.29 -21.65 0.94
N GLY A 75 9.98 -21.47 1.13
CA GLY A 75 8.89 -22.22 0.49
C GLY A 75 7.98 -21.34 -0.39
N ALA A 76 8.47 -20.20 -0.90
CA ALA A 76 7.65 -19.20 -1.60
C ALA A 76 6.95 -19.71 -2.87
N SER A 77 7.40 -20.82 -3.45
CA SER A 77 6.80 -21.48 -4.62
C SER A 77 5.69 -22.47 -4.28
N ASP A 78 5.52 -22.86 -3.00
CA ASP A 78 4.66 -23.99 -2.65
C ASP A 78 3.18 -23.64 -2.74
N TYR A 79 2.78 -22.45 -2.31
CA TYR A 79 1.39 -21.98 -2.42
C TYR A 79 1.24 -20.47 -2.26
N ALA A 80 0.21 -19.92 -2.89
CA ALA A 80 -0.15 -18.53 -2.76
C ALA A 80 -0.98 -18.29 -1.48
N GLY A 81 -0.76 -17.16 -0.82
CA GLY A 81 -1.56 -16.76 0.33
C GLY A 81 -3.00 -16.40 -0.05
N ALA A 82 -3.92 -16.56 0.90
CA ALA A 82 -5.34 -16.25 0.70
C ALA A 82 -5.63 -14.73 0.60
N VAL A 83 -4.69 -13.87 1.03
CA VAL A 83 -4.85 -12.41 1.02
C VAL A 83 -3.89 -11.78 0.01
N SER A 84 -4.44 -10.93 -0.86
CA SER A 84 -3.69 -10.11 -1.80
C SER A 84 -3.83 -8.63 -1.44
N PHE A 85 -2.74 -7.89 -1.55
CA PHE A 85 -2.69 -6.44 -1.38
C PHE A 85 -2.42 -5.80 -2.72
N SER A 86 -3.29 -4.89 -3.15
CA SER A 86 -3.01 -4.02 -4.29
C SER A 86 -2.03 -2.92 -3.90
N ASP A 87 -1.45 -2.27 -4.89
CA ASP A 87 -0.69 -1.05 -4.66
C ASP A 87 -1.59 0.04 -4.07
N ALA A 88 -1.09 0.76 -3.06
CA ALA A 88 -1.79 1.91 -2.53
C ALA A 88 -1.60 3.10 -3.45
N GLN A 89 -2.71 3.63 -3.94
CA GLN A 89 -2.75 4.77 -4.86
C GLN A 89 -2.88 6.07 -4.09
N LEU A 90 -2.23 7.11 -4.60
CA LEU A 90 -2.29 8.45 -4.02
C LEU A 90 -3.72 9.01 -4.10
N VAL A 91 -4.24 9.49 -2.97
CA VAL A 91 -5.51 10.23 -2.89
C VAL A 91 -5.27 11.68 -2.53
N LEU A 92 -4.47 11.94 -1.50
CA LEU A 92 -4.14 13.28 -1.01
C LEU A 92 -2.63 13.40 -0.86
N PHE A 93 -2.08 14.52 -1.28
CA PHE A 93 -0.67 14.83 -1.17
C PHE A 93 -0.44 16.15 -0.44
N PRO A 94 0.44 16.22 0.57
CA PRO A 94 0.73 17.48 1.25
C PRO A 94 1.55 18.40 0.34
N VAL A 95 1.07 19.62 0.14
CA VAL A 95 1.71 20.66 -0.67
C VAL A 95 1.97 21.87 0.20
N ARG A 96 3.14 22.49 0.07
CA ARG A 96 3.47 23.71 0.79
C ARG A 96 2.47 24.82 0.50
N CYS A 97 2.06 25.54 1.55
CA CYS A 97 1.15 26.66 1.46
C CYS A 97 1.65 27.81 2.34
N THR A 98 1.68 29.02 1.79
CA THR A 98 2.16 30.22 2.51
C THR A 98 1.27 30.62 3.67
N LYS A 99 -0.04 30.30 3.62
CA LYS A 99 -1.00 30.67 4.68
C LYS A 99 -1.07 29.65 5.82
N ALA A 100 -0.83 28.35 5.55
CA ALA A 100 -1.07 27.29 6.51
C ALA A 100 0.12 26.31 6.66
N GLY A 101 1.31 26.69 6.16
CA GLY A 101 2.47 25.80 6.12
C GLY A 101 2.34 24.71 5.05
N TYR A 102 1.27 23.92 5.07
CA TYR A 102 0.91 22.98 4.01
C TYR A 102 -0.61 22.77 3.94
N VAL A 103 -1.07 22.27 2.80
CA VAL A 103 -2.45 21.85 2.55
C VAL A 103 -2.43 20.50 1.85
N TYR A 104 -3.49 19.71 2.01
CA TYR A 104 -3.65 18.51 1.22
C TYR A 104 -4.26 18.81 -0.14
N ALA A 105 -3.54 18.49 -1.19
CA ALA A 105 -3.99 18.61 -2.57
C ALA A 105 -4.44 17.23 -3.10
N THR A 106 -5.39 17.26 -4.02
CA THR A 106 -5.85 16.11 -4.77
C THR A 106 -6.07 16.48 -6.24
N SER A 107 -6.42 15.49 -7.07
CA SER A 107 -6.77 15.71 -8.47
C SER A 107 -8.02 14.92 -8.85
N PRO A 108 -8.74 15.32 -9.92
CA PRO A 108 -9.89 14.55 -10.42
C PRO A 108 -9.53 13.09 -10.71
N LEU A 109 -8.33 12.83 -11.22
CA LEU A 109 -7.83 11.48 -11.47
C LEU A 109 -7.66 10.68 -10.18
N ALA A 110 -7.06 11.26 -9.15
CA ALA A 110 -6.86 10.61 -7.86
C ALA A 110 -8.20 10.26 -7.20
N LEU A 111 -9.15 11.20 -7.23
CA LEU A 111 -10.51 10.97 -6.70
C LEU A 111 -11.27 9.91 -7.50
N ALA A 112 -11.18 9.91 -8.84
CA ALA A 112 -11.83 8.90 -9.68
C ALA A 112 -11.28 7.48 -9.40
N ARG A 113 -9.97 7.36 -9.17
CA ARG A 113 -9.35 6.10 -8.77
C ARG A 113 -9.82 5.63 -7.39
N ALA A 114 -9.84 6.53 -6.41
CA ALA A 114 -10.32 6.23 -5.07
C ALA A 114 -11.79 5.78 -5.10
N LYS A 115 -12.65 6.49 -5.82
CA LYS A 115 -14.05 6.13 -6.02
C LYS A 115 -14.20 4.71 -6.58
N ARG A 116 -13.45 4.36 -7.61
CA ARG A 116 -13.47 3.03 -8.22
C ARG A 116 -13.10 1.93 -7.22
N LEU A 117 -12.03 2.13 -6.44
CA LEU A 117 -11.61 1.16 -5.43
C LEU A 117 -12.67 0.98 -4.34
N LEU A 118 -13.32 2.06 -3.91
CA LEU A 118 -14.39 2.00 -2.92
C LEU A 118 -15.61 1.26 -3.45
N GLN A 119 -16.01 1.53 -4.70
CA GLN A 119 -17.10 0.82 -5.34
C GLN A 119 -16.84 -0.69 -5.44
N GLN A 120 -15.62 -1.10 -5.77
CA GLN A 120 -15.23 -2.52 -5.79
C GLN A 120 -15.33 -3.19 -4.41
N SER A 121 -15.16 -2.44 -3.33
CA SER A 121 -15.33 -2.94 -1.96
C SER A 121 -16.77 -2.84 -1.42
N GLY A 122 -17.73 -2.46 -2.28
CA GLY A 122 -19.15 -2.36 -1.92
C GLY A 122 -19.56 -1.03 -1.28
N LEU A 123 -18.67 -0.04 -1.24
CA LEU A 123 -19.00 1.31 -0.77
C LEU A 123 -19.48 2.15 -1.94
N THR A 124 -20.78 2.46 -1.98
CA THR A 124 -21.44 3.14 -3.11
C THR A 124 -21.71 4.62 -2.87
N THR A 125 -21.60 5.11 -1.65
CA THR A 125 -21.89 6.50 -1.28
C THR A 125 -20.61 7.33 -1.16
N TRP A 126 -20.56 8.36 -2.00
CA TRP A 126 -19.62 9.49 -1.96
C TRP A 126 -20.40 10.77 -2.06
#